data_d9beea2716a6faee0399730419db06e7
#
_entry.id   d9beea2716a6faee0399730419db06e7
#
_cell.length_a   1.000
_cell.length_b   1.000
_cell.length_c   1.000
_cell.angle_alpha   90.00
_cell.angle_beta   90.00
_cell.angle_gamma   90.00
#
_symmetry.space_group_name_H-M   'P 1'
#
loop_
_entity.id
_entity.type
_entity.pdbx_description
1 polymer ?
#
loop_
_entity_poly.entity_id
_entity_poly.type
_entity_poly.pdbx_seq_one_letter_code
_entity_poly.pdbx_strand_id
1 'polypeptide(L)'
;MKILMLCEFFNETLEFQENALCDYYARRGHQVLVVTSTFESVFDYYNDRHDSKAPPRDYSHNGYRIVKLRYAYNLLNRLRAYTPIHGLLQEFRPDLIYIHDIMPNIPECVRYVRKNPDVKMIMDYHADYSNSGNSQISLKVLHGVFRKWFLDHARPYLEKIYPVVPASVTFLREVYGVPESEMEVLPLGSDLAHANRVKAAGGAQARRSELGIPANAFVVFTGGKLTPNRKTEHLLAAAVAMNDPQVHVIVVGAGDAEYEARLRTAAEGLSTVHFVGWQDKDGMYRNMAAADVAVFPAAQSVIWQQCIGMGLPLILCERSEITGMHPQTVDYMNRHDNIIVMDWQPSLAPQIREHLERLKRDPEELRRRSAGATLTAEEYLDWERVVDTTLSHLPPDPLIEDGQTL
;
A
#
# COMPACT_ATOMS: atom_id res chain seq x y z
N MET A 1 20.38 -7.26 -13.47
CA MET A 1 19.59 -6.54 -14.51
C MET A 1 19.50 -5.04 -14.19
N LYS A 2 19.11 -4.23 -15.18
CA LYS A 2 18.91 -2.78 -15.04
C LYS A 2 17.44 -2.46 -15.10
N ILE A 3 16.89 -1.88 -14.01
CA ILE A 3 15.47 -1.58 -13.85
C ILE A 3 15.30 -0.06 -13.75
N LEU A 4 14.52 0.52 -14.64
CA LEU A 4 14.13 1.93 -14.56
C LEU A 4 12.72 1.99 -13.98
N MET A 5 12.58 2.62 -12.79
CA MET A 5 11.31 2.95 -12.17
C MET A 5 10.94 4.39 -12.53
N LEU A 6 9.82 4.56 -13.24
CA LEU A 6 9.28 5.86 -13.59
C LEU A 6 8.04 6.13 -12.74
N CYS A 7 8.13 7.07 -11.79
CA CYS A 7 7.04 7.41 -10.88
C CYS A 7 6.90 8.92 -10.73
N GLU A 8 5.71 9.40 -10.37
CA GLU A 8 5.46 10.83 -10.26
C GLU A 8 6.06 11.44 -9.00
N PHE A 9 5.97 10.72 -7.89
CA PHE A 9 6.48 11.11 -6.58
C PHE A 9 7.38 10.02 -6.04
N PHE A 10 8.45 10.40 -5.37
CA PHE A 10 9.31 9.46 -4.68
C PHE A 10 9.96 10.17 -3.49
N ASN A 11 9.73 9.66 -2.31
CA ASN A 11 10.35 10.14 -1.08
C ASN A 11 10.95 8.94 -0.34
N GLU A 12 12.25 8.97 -0.14
CA GLU A 12 13.06 7.90 0.42
C GLU A 12 12.69 7.57 1.88
N THR A 13 12.02 8.50 2.57
CA THR A 13 11.60 8.33 3.97
C THR A 13 10.22 7.69 4.12
N LEU A 14 9.50 7.50 2.99
CA LEU A 14 8.19 6.88 2.98
C LEU A 14 8.29 5.41 2.54
N GLU A 15 7.32 4.62 2.99
CA GLU A 15 7.27 3.18 2.68
C GLU A 15 6.11 2.89 1.73
N PHE A 16 6.13 3.57 0.58
CA PHE A 16 5.19 3.28 -0.49
C PHE A 16 5.66 2.07 -1.32
N GLN A 17 4.81 1.60 -2.21
CA GLN A 17 5.11 0.43 -3.04
C GLN A 17 6.36 0.63 -3.88
N GLU A 18 6.52 1.80 -4.50
CA GLU A 18 7.67 2.14 -5.32
C GLU A 18 8.98 2.12 -4.54
N ASN A 19 8.97 2.55 -3.26
CA ASN A 19 10.12 2.47 -2.38
C ASN A 19 10.49 1.02 -2.08
N ALA A 20 9.49 0.23 -1.65
CA ALA A 20 9.70 -1.18 -1.33
C ALA A 20 10.21 -1.96 -2.53
N LEU A 21 9.61 -1.79 -3.71
CA LEU A 21 10.08 -2.43 -4.95
C LEU A 21 11.55 -2.08 -5.26
N CYS A 22 11.91 -0.79 -5.20
CA CYS A 22 13.29 -0.36 -5.46
C CYS A 22 14.28 -0.96 -4.45
N ASP A 23 13.91 -0.98 -3.16
CA ASP A 23 14.74 -1.58 -2.11
C ASP A 23 14.94 -3.10 -2.33
N TYR A 24 13.88 -3.83 -2.68
CA TYR A 24 13.96 -5.27 -2.93
C TYR A 24 14.72 -5.59 -4.23
N TYR A 25 14.55 -4.81 -5.30
CA TYR A 25 15.37 -4.96 -6.52
C TYR A 25 16.86 -4.73 -6.23
N ALA A 26 17.18 -3.68 -5.48
CA ALA A 26 18.56 -3.38 -5.12
C ALA A 26 19.19 -4.46 -4.23
N ARG A 27 18.45 -4.98 -3.24
CA ARG A 27 18.90 -6.10 -2.38
C ARG A 27 19.19 -7.36 -3.18
N ARG A 28 18.46 -7.61 -4.26
CA ARG A 28 18.70 -8.73 -5.20
C ARG A 28 19.85 -8.46 -6.18
N GLY A 29 20.57 -7.36 -6.02
CA GLY A 29 21.73 -7.02 -6.86
C GLY A 29 21.37 -6.40 -8.22
N HIS A 30 20.10 -5.99 -8.43
CA HIS A 30 19.73 -5.28 -9.65
C HIS A 30 20.18 -3.81 -9.57
N GLN A 31 20.59 -3.25 -10.71
CA GLN A 31 20.84 -1.83 -10.82
C GLN A 31 19.51 -1.11 -11.03
N VAL A 32 19.15 -0.21 -10.11
CA VAL A 32 17.89 0.52 -10.18
C VAL A 32 18.13 2.00 -10.39
N LEU A 33 17.39 2.57 -11.35
CA LEU A 33 17.29 4.01 -11.59
C LEU A 33 15.85 4.45 -11.37
N VAL A 34 15.62 5.30 -10.36
CA VAL A 34 14.34 5.96 -10.14
C VAL A 34 14.35 7.30 -10.86
N VAL A 35 13.35 7.52 -11.73
CA VAL A 35 13.10 8.81 -12.38
C VAL A 35 11.78 9.34 -11.84
N THR A 36 11.83 10.50 -11.20
CA THR A 36 10.69 11.09 -10.49
C THR A 36 10.69 12.61 -10.56
N SER A 37 9.67 13.25 -9.99
CA SER A 37 9.61 14.72 -9.91
C SER A 37 10.42 15.28 -8.75
N THR A 38 10.62 16.62 -8.78
CA THR A 38 11.21 17.36 -7.66
C THR A 38 10.28 17.49 -6.44
N PHE A 39 9.01 17.06 -6.52
CA PHE A 39 8.13 17.00 -5.36
C PHE A 39 8.55 15.87 -4.44
N GLU A 40 8.49 16.12 -3.14
CA GLU A 40 8.89 15.13 -2.13
C GLU A 40 7.81 14.06 -1.92
N SER A 41 6.53 14.45 -2.04
CA SER A 41 5.43 13.50 -1.88
C SER A 41 4.14 14.01 -2.50
N VAL A 42 3.17 13.11 -2.64
CA VAL A 42 1.79 13.47 -3.00
C VAL A 42 1.16 14.45 -1.99
N PHE A 43 1.63 14.46 -0.74
CA PHE A 43 1.12 15.37 0.30
C PHE A 43 1.55 16.82 0.07
N ASP A 44 2.75 17.06 -0.45
CA ASP A 44 3.19 18.40 -0.83
C ASP A 44 2.30 18.99 -1.91
N TYR A 45 1.83 18.13 -2.79
CA TYR A 45 0.87 18.48 -3.82
C TYR A 45 -0.51 18.87 -3.26
N TYR A 46 -1.05 18.10 -2.29
CA TYR A 46 -2.35 18.38 -1.68
C TYR A 46 -2.32 19.58 -0.73
N ASN A 47 -1.18 19.91 -0.16
CA ASN A 47 -1.01 21.00 0.82
C ASN A 47 -0.58 22.33 0.19
N ASP A 48 -0.72 22.49 -1.14
CA ASP A 48 -0.29 23.69 -1.89
C ASP A 48 1.21 24.07 -1.68
N ARG A 49 2.00 23.17 -1.16
CA ARG A 49 3.45 23.31 -1.05
C ARG A 49 4.12 22.98 -2.39
N HIS A 50 3.70 23.70 -3.42
CA HIS A 50 4.17 23.49 -4.77
C HIS A 50 5.60 23.99 -4.95
N ASP A 51 6.57 23.25 -4.47
CA ASP A 51 7.95 23.55 -4.85
C ASP A 51 8.31 22.90 -6.20
N SER A 52 7.48 23.19 -7.21
CA SER A 52 7.81 22.89 -8.61
C SER A 52 9.10 23.59 -9.07
N LYS A 53 9.69 24.45 -8.23
CA LYS A 53 10.91 25.20 -8.45
C LYS A 53 12.14 24.58 -7.80
N ALA A 54 11.97 23.51 -7.00
CA ALA A 54 13.11 22.80 -6.44
C ALA A 54 14.09 22.39 -7.55
N PRO A 55 15.40 22.55 -7.36
CA PRO A 55 16.37 22.17 -8.37
C PRO A 55 16.34 20.67 -8.64
N PRO A 56 16.57 20.23 -9.88
CA PRO A 56 16.78 18.83 -10.17
C PRO A 56 17.90 18.26 -9.29
N ARG A 57 17.74 16.99 -8.88
CA ARG A 57 18.72 16.28 -8.04
C ARG A 57 19.04 14.94 -8.67
N ASP A 58 20.28 14.51 -8.52
CA ASP A 58 20.78 13.22 -8.97
C ASP A 58 21.69 12.67 -7.86
N TYR A 59 21.28 11.59 -7.22
CA TYR A 59 21.95 11.05 -6.04
C TYR A 59 21.65 9.56 -5.87
N SER A 60 22.37 8.92 -4.97
CA SER A 60 22.13 7.50 -4.62
C SER A 60 21.55 7.37 -3.22
N HIS A 61 20.66 6.41 -3.05
CA HIS A 61 20.05 6.02 -1.77
C HIS A 61 19.86 4.50 -1.76
N ASN A 62 20.15 3.83 -0.66
CA ASN A 62 19.99 2.38 -0.47
C ASN A 62 20.53 1.51 -1.64
N GLY A 63 21.60 1.95 -2.30
CA GLY A 63 22.23 1.21 -3.41
C GLY A 63 21.60 1.46 -4.79
N TYR A 64 20.62 2.35 -4.93
CA TYR A 64 20.05 2.75 -6.21
C TYR A 64 20.15 4.26 -6.47
N ARG A 65 20.12 4.64 -7.75
CA ARG A 65 20.21 6.03 -8.21
C ARG A 65 18.82 6.64 -8.31
N ILE A 66 18.66 7.87 -7.82
CA ILE A 66 17.42 8.66 -7.90
C ILE A 66 17.69 9.94 -8.67
N VAL A 67 16.93 10.18 -9.74
CA VAL A 67 16.97 11.40 -10.53
C VAL A 67 15.63 12.12 -10.40
N LYS A 68 15.65 13.26 -9.68
CA LYS A 68 14.47 14.13 -9.52
C LYS A 68 14.48 15.22 -10.58
N LEU A 69 13.46 15.27 -11.42
CA LEU A 69 13.34 16.15 -12.56
C LEU A 69 12.25 17.21 -12.34
N ARG A 70 12.43 18.39 -12.91
CA ARG A 70 11.37 19.39 -12.99
C ARG A 70 10.31 18.96 -13.98
N TYR A 71 9.07 19.40 -13.75
CA TYR A 71 8.05 19.30 -14.78
C TYR A 71 8.35 20.25 -15.94
N ALA A 72 8.30 19.74 -17.16
CA ALA A 72 8.28 20.53 -18.38
C ALA A 72 6.94 21.29 -18.49
N TYR A 73 5.86 20.65 -18.08
CA TYR A 73 4.57 21.30 -17.90
C TYR A 73 3.77 20.64 -16.76
N ASN A 74 2.88 21.44 -16.19
CA ASN A 74 1.88 21.00 -15.21
C ASN A 74 0.56 21.68 -15.56
N LEU A 75 -0.36 20.92 -16.18
CA LEU A 75 -1.65 21.43 -16.59
C LEU A 75 -2.71 21.09 -15.52
N LEU A 76 -3.22 22.16 -14.87
CA LEU A 76 -4.28 22.08 -13.85
C LEU A 76 -3.97 21.09 -12.72
N ASN A 77 -2.69 20.85 -12.44
CA ASN A 77 -2.26 19.86 -11.47
C ASN A 77 -2.81 18.42 -11.73
N ARG A 78 -3.09 18.08 -12.98
CA ARG A 78 -3.69 16.78 -13.38
C ARG A 78 -2.92 16.07 -14.48
N LEU A 79 -2.30 16.82 -15.38
CA LEU A 79 -1.44 16.31 -16.44
C LEU A 79 -0.07 16.97 -16.31
N ARG A 80 0.90 16.22 -15.86
CA ARG A 80 2.25 16.65 -15.57
C ARG A 80 3.26 15.78 -16.30
N ALA A 81 4.16 16.39 -17.05
CA ALA A 81 5.28 15.68 -17.67
C ALA A 81 6.58 16.25 -17.17
N TYR A 82 7.54 15.39 -16.92
CA TYR A 82 8.91 15.79 -16.66
C TYR A 82 9.56 16.44 -17.89
N THR A 83 10.68 17.09 -17.67
CA THR A 83 11.65 17.32 -18.74
C THR A 83 11.98 16.00 -19.43
N PRO A 84 12.35 16.03 -20.75
CA PRO A 84 12.58 14.81 -21.50
C PRO A 84 13.55 13.84 -20.83
N ILE A 85 13.16 12.55 -20.76
CA ILE A 85 13.92 11.49 -20.11
C ILE A 85 14.74 10.63 -21.09
N HIS A 86 14.71 10.97 -22.36
CA HIS A 86 15.38 10.22 -23.42
C HIS A 86 16.88 10.02 -23.17
N GLY A 87 17.58 11.06 -22.67
CA GLY A 87 18.99 10.96 -22.31
C GLY A 87 19.26 9.93 -21.22
N LEU A 88 18.41 9.91 -20.19
CA LEU A 88 18.52 8.93 -19.09
C LEU A 88 18.27 7.49 -19.57
N LEU A 89 17.29 7.29 -20.45
CA LEU A 89 17.01 5.98 -21.05
C LEU A 89 18.23 5.47 -21.87
N GLN A 90 18.87 6.34 -22.66
CA GLN A 90 20.05 5.99 -23.45
C GLN A 90 21.30 5.74 -22.60
N GLU A 91 21.49 6.52 -21.54
CA GLU A 91 22.61 6.37 -20.61
C GLU A 91 22.48 5.07 -19.81
N PHE A 92 21.31 4.88 -19.17
CA PHE A 92 21.09 3.79 -18.26
C PHE A 92 20.91 2.44 -18.97
N ARG A 93 20.25 2.41 -20.13
CA ARG A 93 19.94 1.21 -20.92
C ARG A 93 19.23 0.14 -20.09
N PRO A 94 17.99 0.41 -19.64
CA PRO A 94 17.24 -0.54 -18.83
C PRO A 94 16.92 -1.84 -19.58
N ASP A 95 16.87 -2.95 -18.82
CA ASP A 95 16.31 -4.23 -19.28
C ASP A 95 14.79 -4.24 -19.03
N LEU A 96 14.34 -3.56 -17.94
CA LEU A 96 12.95 -3.37 -17.57
C LEU A 96 12.64 -1.90 -17.34
N ILE A 97 11.54 -1.43 -17.91
CA ILE A 97 10.92 -0.15 -17.57
C ILE A 97 9.65 -0.43 -16.78
N TYR A 98 9.64 -0.05 -15.52
CA TYR A 98 8.49 -0.09 -14.63
C TYR A 98 7.83 1.28 -14.59
N ILE A 99 6.60 1.40 -15.02
CA ILE A 99 5.83 2.65 -15.01
C ILE A 99 4.85 2.60 -13.84
N HIS A 100 5.00 3.54 -12.91
CA HIS A 100 4.11 3.69 -11.78
C HIS A 100 2.99 4.69 -12.13
N ASP A 101 1.81 4.16 -12.43
CA ASP A 101 0.63 4.89 -12.90
C ASP A 101 0.74 5.52 -14.31
N ILE A 102 -0.38 6.02 -14.84
CA ILE A 102 -0.44 6.61 -16.19
C ILE A 102 0.09 8.04 -16.18
N MET A 103 1.15 8.30 -16.94
CA MET A 103 1.80 9.61 -17.00
C MET A 103 2.18 10.05 -18.42
N PRO A 104 2.30 11.37 -18.66
CA PRO A 104 2.61 11.89 -20.00
C PRO A 104 4.00 11.56 -20.57
N ASN A 105 4.95 11.06 -19.78
CA ASN A 105 6.25 10.61 -20.27
C ASN A 105 6.24 9.21 -20.89
N ILE A 106 5.14 8.48 -20.84
CA ILE A 106 4.95 7.15 -21.47
C ILE A 106 5.39 7.11 -22.93
N PRO A 107 5.06 8.09 -23.81
CA PRO A 107 5.50 8.06 -25.21
C PRO A 107 7.01 8.03 -25.41
N GLU A 108 7.80 8.54 -24.45
CA GLU A 108 9.26 8.42 -24.53
C GLU A 108 9.73 7.00 -24.24
N CYS A 109 9.14 6.34 -23.24
CA CYS A 109 9.39 4.93 -22.94
C CYS A 109 9.01 4.04 -24.12
N VAL A 110 7.82 4.24 -24.71
CA VAL A 110 7.36 3.51 -25.90
C VAL A 110 8.32 3.69 -27.08
N ARG A 111 8.77 4.92 -27.33
CA ARG A 111 9.73 5.19 -28.40
C ARG A 111 11.06 4.47 -28.16
N TYR A 112 11.48 4.37 -26.91
CA TYR A 112 12.70 3.65 -26.54
C TYR A 112 12.54 2.14 -26.75
N VAL A 113 11.48 1.51 -26.22
CA VAL A 113 11.18 0.08 -26.37
C VAL A 113 11.05 -0.31 -27.84
N ARG A 114 10.38 0.49 -28.67
CA ARG A 114 10.28 0.23 -30.12
C ARG A 114 11.64 0.14 -30.82
N LYS A 115 12.66 0.81 -30.31
CA LYS A 115 14.03 0.76 -30.86
C LYS A 115 14.90 -0.31 -30.21
N ASN A 116 14.45 -0.83 -29.07
CA ASN A 116 15.16 -1.82 -28.26
C ASN A 116 14.16 -2.92 -27.86
N PRO A 117 13.82 -3.86 -28.77
CA PRO A 117 12.72 -4.82 -28.57
C PRO A 117 12.96 -5.83 -27.45
N ASP A 118 14.21 -5.98 -27.00
CA ASP A 118 14.55 -6.85 -25.85
C ASP A 118 14.18 -6.23 -24.51
N VAL A 119 13.97 -4.89 -24.46
CA VAL A 119 13.58 -4.17 -23.26
C VAL A 119 12.11 -4.41 -22.96
N LYS A 120 11.82 -4.88 -21.75
CA LYS A 120 10.46 -5.13 -21.27
C LYS A 120 9.87 -3.88 -20.61
N MET A 121 8.56 -3.76 -20.69
CA MET A 121 7.82 -2.66 -20.05
C MET A 121 6.59 -3.20 -19.35
N ILE A 122 6.43 -2.83 -18.08
CA ILE A 122 5.25 -3.13 -17.24
C ILE A 122 4.73 -1.85 -16.61
N MET A 123 3.49 -1.89 -16.15
CA MET A 123 2.87 -0.77 -15.48
C MET A 123 2.00 -1.24 -14.32
N ASP A 124 2.11 -0.60 -13.14
CA ASP A 124 1.11 -0.73 -12.11
C ASP A 124 0.04 0.37 -12.20
N TYR A 125 -1.06 0.19 -11.49
CA TYR A 125 -2.17 1.14 -11.52
C TYR A 125 -2.90 1.22 -10.17
N HIS A 126 -2.99 2.44 -9.61
CA HIS A 126 -3.47 2.71 -8.26
C HIS A 126 -4.82 3.42 -8.18
N ALA A 127 -5.33 3.91 -9.31
CA ALA A 127 -6.57 4.65 -9.28
C ALA A 127 -7.80 3.73 -9.34
N ASP A 128 -8.84 4.16 -8.64
CA ASP A 128 -10.17 3.58 -8.66
C ASP A 128 -11.23 4.70 -8.48
N TYR A 129 -12.50 4.33 -8.40
CA TYR A 129 -13.58 5.31 -8.22
C TYR A 129 -13.55 6.01 -6.85
N SER A 130 -12.84 5.49 -5.86
CA SER A 130 -12.74 6.08 -4.53
C SER A 130 -11.75 7.24 -4.46
N ASN A 131 -10.70 7.18 -5.28
CA ASN A 131 -9.60 8.14 -5.28
C ASN A 131 -9.47 8.94 -6.60
N SER A 132 -10.14 8.49 -7.66
CA SER A 132 -10.09 9.11 -8.99
C SER A 132 -11.47 9.12 -9.64
N GLY A 133 -11.70 10.03 -10.57
CA GLY A 133 -12.96 10.07 -11.29
C GLY A 133 -14.14 10.66 -10.49
N ASN A 134 -13.87 11.49 -9.48
CA ASN A 134 -14.88 12.08 -8.60
C ASN A 134 -15.89 13.02 -9.31
N SER A 135 -15.70 13.31 -10.60
CA SER A 135 -16.63 14.08 -11.41
C SER A 135 -16.77 13.52 -12.81
N GLN A 136 -17.92 13.73 -13.43
CA GLN A 136 -18.19 13.31 -14.82
C GLN A 136 -17.20 13.94 -15.81
N ILE A 137 -16.75 15.17 -15.55
CA ILE A 137 -15.73 15.84 -16.37
C ILE A 137 -14.39 15.13 -16.24
N SER A 138 -13.97 14.78 -15.02
CA SER A 138 -12.75 14.02 -14.79
C SER A 138 -12.79 12.67 -15.49
N LEU A 139 -13.87 11.91 -15.33
CA LEU A 139 -14.04 10.61 -15.98
C LEU A 139 -14.00 10.70 -17.51
N LYS A 140 -14.76 11.64 -18.10
CA LYS A 140 -14.88 11.73 -19.56
C LYS A 140 -13.69 12.39 -20.24
N VAL A 141 -13.12 13.44 -19.64
CA VAL A 141 -12.06 14.23 -20.29
C VAL A 141 -10.68 13.77 -19.81
N LEU A 142 -10.40 13.83 -18.51
CA LEU A 142 -9.07 13.48 -18.01
C LEU A 142 -8.77 11.99 -18.23
N HIS A 143 -9.67 11.11 -17.76
CA HIS A 143 -9.50 9.67 -17.90
C HIS A 143 -9.89 9.17 -19.29
N GLY A 144 -11.07 9.52 -19.80
CA GLY A 144 -11.60 8.98 -21.05
C GLY A 144 -10.87 9.46 -22.31
N VAL A 145 -10.15 10.60 -22.26
CA VAL A 145 -9.41 11.12 -23.41
C VAL A 145 -7.90 11.13 -23.13
N PHE A 146 -7.45 11.98 -22.20
CA PHE A 146 -5.99 12.21 -22.05
C PHE A 146 -5.26 11.00 -21.49
N ARG A 147 -5.65 10.50 -20.32
CA ARG A 147 -4.98 9.35 -19.71
C ARG A 147 -5.17 8.08 -20.54
N LYS A 148 -6.38 7.91 -21.11
CA LYS A 148 -6.65 6.80 -22.03
C LYS A 148 -5.72 6.83 -23.24
N TRP A 149 -5.45 7.98 -23.82
CA TRP A 149 -4.53 8.09 -24.95
C TRP A 149 -3.12 7.62 -24.59
N PHE A 150 -2.59 8.01 -23.43
CA PHE A 150 -1.27 7.54 -22.95
C PHE A 150 -1.27 6.03 -22.72
N LEU A 151 -2.32 5.50 -22.10
CA LEU A 151 -2.45 4.08 -21.84
C LEU A 151 -2.56 3.27 -23.14
N ASP A 152 -3.45 3.66 -24.04
CA ASP A 152 -3.63 2.98 -25.34
C ASP A 152 -2.34 3.02 -26.19
N HIS A 153 -1.55 4.09 -26.04
CA HIS A 153 -0.25 4.19 -26.69
C HIS A 153 0.79 3.23 -26.08
N ALA A 154 0.72 2.97 -24.81
CA ALA A 154 1.62 2.04 -24.11
C ALA A 154 1.23 0.57 -24.28
N ARG A 155 -0.08 0.24 -24.26
CA ARG A 155 -0.60 -1.13 -24.20
C ARG A 155 0.03 -2.12 -25.19
N PRO A 156 0.29 -1.81 -26.46
CA PRO A 156 0.94 -2.75 -27.38
C PRO A 156 2.38 -3.14 -27.01
N TYR A 157 2.97 -2.46 -26.03
CA TYR A 157 4.36 -2.62 -25.59
C TYR A 157 4.46 -3.00 -24.10
N LEU A 158 3.33 -3.10 -23.40
CA LEU A 158 3.26 -3.57 -22.02
C LEU A 158 3.16 -5.10 -22.00
N GLU A 159 4.03 -5.75 -21.25
CA GLU A 159 3.93 -7.18 -20.97
C GLU A 159 2.70 -7.46 -20.07
N LYS A 160 2.47 -6.57 -19.09
CA LYS A 160 1.34 -6.67 -18.16
C LYS A 160 1.00 -5.31 -17.54
N ILE A 161 -0.28 -5.14 -17.20
CA ILE A 161 -0.77 -4.06 -16.34
C ILE A 161 -1.13 -4.65 -14.99
N TYR A 162 -0.64 -4.05 -13.92
CA TYR A 162 -0.77 -4.50 -12.55
C TYR A 162 -1.66 -3.58 -11.72
N PRO A 163 -3.01 -3.72 -11.75
CA PRO A 163 -3.86 -3.06 -10.77
C PRO A 163 -3.56 -3.58 -9.37
N VAL A 164 -3.42 -2.65 -8.39
CA VAL A 164 -3.03 -3.02 -7.02
C VAL A 164 -4.18 -3.56 -6.17
N VAL A 165 -5.42 -3.34 -6.61
CA VAL A 165 -6.64 -3.83 -5.95
C VAL A 165 -7.70 -4.19 -7.00
N PRO A 166 -8.67 -5.07 -6.67
CA PRO A 166 -9.77 -5.42 -7.59
C PRO A 166 -10.59 -4.22 -8.08
N ALA A 167 -10.75 -3.17 -7.26
CA ALA A 167 -11.44 -1.94 -7.66
C ALA A 167 -10.71 -1.22 -8.81
N SER A 168 -9.38 -1.29 -8.86
CA SER A 168 -8.58 -0.75 -9.97
C SER A 168 -8.75 -1.59 -11.25
N VAL A 169 -8.96 -2.90 -11.15
CA VAL A 169 -9.34 -3.75 -12.31
C VAL A 169 -10.64 -3.27 -12.92
N THR A 170 -11.66 -3.08 -12.08
CA THR A 170 -12.96 -2.56 -12.51
C THR A 170 -12.83 -1.20 -13.20
N PHE A 171 -12.07 -0.29 -12.60
CA PHE A 171 -11.84 1.03 -13.16
C PHE A 171 -11.10 0.98 -14.52
N LEU A 172 -10.05 0.18 -14.65
CA LEU A 172 -9.32 -0.03 -15.90
C LEU A 172 -10.23 -0.60 -17.00
N ARG A 173 -11.06 -1.58 -16.65
CA ARG A 173 -12.00 -2.18 -17.60
C ARG A 173 -13.08 -1.19 -18.06
N GLU A 174 -13.74 -0.51 -17.12
CA GLU A 174 -14.90 0.32 -17.43
C GLU A 174 -14.54 1.69 -18.01
N VAL A 175 -13.48 2.32 -17.51
CA VAL A 175 -13.09 3.67 -17.94
C VAL A 175 -12.15 3.66 -19.13
N TYR A 176 -11.22 2.69 -19.17
CA TYR A 176 -10.20 2.64 -20.22
C TYR A 176 -10.43 1.53 -21.25
N GLY A 177 -11.31 0.58 -20.97
CA GLY A 177 -11.58 -0.54 -21.87
C GLY A 177 -10.43 -1.54 -21.96
N VAL A 178 -9.68 -1.70 -20.85
CA VAL A 178 -8.59 -2.69 -20.77
C VAL A 178 -9.18 -4.08 -20.56
N PRO A 179 -8.86 -5.07 -21.40
CA PRO A 179 -9.28 -6.46 -21.19
C PRO A 179 -8.64 -7.06 -19.94
N GLU A 180 -9.37 -7.93 -19.25
CA GLU A 180 -8.85 -8.62 -18.06
C GLU A 180 -7.61 -9.48 -18.35
N SER A 181 -7.49 -10.01 -19.57
CA SER A 181 -6.31 -10.78 -19.99
C SER A 181 -4.99 -9.98 -19.99
N GLU A 182 -5.06 -8.66 -20.10
CA GLU A 182 -3.90 -7.77 -20.02
C GLU A 182 -3.56 -7.37 -18.59
N MET A 183 -4.41 -7.74 -17.63
CA MET A 183 -4.30 -7.35 -16.22
C MET A 183 -4.00 -8.53 -15.30
N GLU A 184 -3.29 -8.26 -14.23
CA GLU A 184 -3.06 -9.17 -13.11
C GLU A 184 -2.99 -8.37 -11.83
N VAL A 185 -3.73 -8.75 -10.78
CA VAL A 185 -3.69 -8.02 -9.51
C VAL A 185 -2.34 -8.22 -8.85
N LEU A 186 -1.59 -7.13 -8.67
CA LEU A 186 -0.35 -7.09 -7.91
C LEU A 186 -0.62 -6.41 -6.57
N PRO A 187 -0.82 -7.16 -5.49
CA PRO A 187 -1.17 -6.57 -4.20
C PRO A 187 -0.03 -5.71 -3.67
N LEU A 188 -0.37 -4.77 -2.81
CA LEU A 188 0.64 -4.13 -1.97
C LEU A 188 1.26 -5.19 -1.05
N GLY A 189 2.57 -5.18 -0.95
CA GLY A 189 3.29 -6.20 -0.20
C GLY A 189 3.39 -5.94 1.30
N SER A 190 3.93 -6.92 2.00
CA SER A 190 4.34 -6.86 3.41
C SER A 190 5.80 -7.25 3.56
N ASP A 191 6.54 -6.56 4.43
CA ASP A 191 7.95 -6.89 4.73
C ASP A 191 8.03 -8.02 5.76
N LEU A 192 7.91 -9.27 5.27
CA LEU A 192 7.97 -10.46 6.14
C LEU A 192 9.33 -10.61 6.81
N ALA A 193 10.41 -10.21 6.15
CA ALA A 193 11.74 -10.24 6.76
C ALA A 193 11.82 -9.33 7.99
N HIS A 194 11.24 -8.12 7.90
CA HIS A 194 11.14 -7.20 9.03
C HIS A 194 10.20 -7.72 10.11
N ALA A 195 9.01 -8.21 9.73
CA ALA A 195 8.05 -8.81 10.64
C ALA A 195 8.69 -9.94 11.48
N ASN A 196 9.43 -10.84 10.82
CA ASN A 196 10.11 -11.95 11.48
C ASN A 196 11.24 -11.47 12.42
N ARG A 197 11.99 -10.43 12.04
CA ARG A 197 13.01 -9.83 12.95
C ARG A 197 12.37 -9.28 14.22
N VAL A 198 11.27 -8.53 14.11
CA VAL A 198 10.55 -7.96 15.26
C VAL A 198 10.01 -9.07 16.17
N LYS A 199 9.42 -10.14 15.60
CA LYS A 199 8.94 -11.30 16.37
C LYS A 199 10.09 -12.00 17.09
N ALA A 200 11.18 -12.31 16.39
CA ALA A 200 12.35 -12.99 16.95
C ALA A 200 13.03 -12.19 18.07
N ALA A 201 13.01 -10.86 18.00
CA ALA A 201 13.52 -9.97 19.04
C ALA A 201 12.61 -9.84 20.27
N GLY A 202 11.48 -10.56 20.33
CA GLY A 202 10.53 -10.46 21.45
C GLY A 202 9.74 -9.15 21.47
N GLY A 203 9.57 -8.53 20.31
CA GLY A 203 8.91 -7.22 20.16
C GLY A 203 7.51 -7.15 20.77
N ALA A 204 6.75 -8.26 20.75
CA ALA A 204 5.43 -8.36 21.35
C ALA A 204 5.45 -8.10 22.87
N GLN A 205 6.26 -8.87 23.61
CA GLN A 205 6.36 -8.77 25.06
C GLN A 205 6.94 -7.43 25.50
N ALA A 206 7.98 -6.97 24.79
CA ALA A 206 8.59 -5.68 25.06
C ALA A 206 7.55 -4.56 24.91
N ARG A 207 6.76 -4.56 23.83
CA ARG A 207 5.77 -3.52 23.57
C ARG A 207 4.59 -3.57 24.54
N ARG A 208 4.10 -4.78 24.89
CA ARG A 208 3.07 -4.93 25.94
C ARG A 208 3.55 -4.37 27.28
N SER A 209 4.78 -4.67 27.69
CA SER A 209 5.37 -4.12 28.92
C SER A 209 5.47 -2.58 28.91
N GLU A 210 5.93 -1.99 27.80
CA GLU A 210 6.02 -0.53 27.65
C GLU A 210 4.67 0.15 27.78
N LEU A 211 3.59 -0.49 27.33
CA LEU A 211 2.24 0.04 27.40
C LEU A 211 1.49 -0.35 28.69
N GLY A 212 2.11 -1.12 29.57
CA GLY A 212 1.45 -1.63 30.79
C GLY A 212 0.35 -2.65 30.50
N ILE A 213 0.40 -3.34 29.36
CA ILE A 213 -0.59 -4.34 28.97
C ILE A 213 -0.23 -5.70 29.59
N PRO A 214 -1.15 -6.34 30.33
CA PRO A 214 -0.92 -7.66 30.87
C PRO A 214 -0.58 -8.71 29.81
N ALA A 215 0.30 -9.66 30.12
CA ALA A 215 0.73 -10.66 29.15
C ALA A 215 -0.42 -11.52 28.58
N ASN A 216 -1.46 -11.76 29.40
CA ASN A 216 -2.65 -12.53 29.04
C ASN A 216 -3.82 -11.69 28.51
N ALA A 217 -3.63 -10.38 28.32
CA ALA A 217 -4.66 -9.52 27.77
C ALA A 217 -4.92 -9.82 26.29
N PHE A 218 -6.16 -9.67 25.85
CA PHE A 218 -6.55 -9.69 24.45
C PHE A 218 -6.35 -8.30 23.86
N VAL A 219 -5.50 -8.18 22.84
CA VAL A 219 -5.04 -6.91 22.30
C VAL A 219 -5.53 -6.70 20.88
N VAL A 220 -6.20 -5.60 20.66
CA VAL A 220 -6.72 -5.17 19.36
C VAL A 220 -5.86 -4.04 18.79
N PHE A 221 -5.43 -4.16 17.56
CA PHE A 221 -4.69 -3.12 16.84
C PHE A 221 -5.61 -2.37 15.88
N THR A 222 -5.42 -1.07 15.79
CA THR A 222 -5.89 -0.24 14.66
C THR A 222 -4.87 0.84 14.37
N GLY A 223 -4.76 1.28 13.10
CA GLY A 223 -3.75 2.29 12.79
C GLY A 223 -3.89 2.93 11.42
N GLY A 224 -3.02 3.93 11.20
CA GLY A 224 -2.94 4.70 9.97
C GLY A 224 -3.33 6.16 10.18
N LYS A 225 -3.70 6.84 9.08
CA LYS A 225 -4.14 8.24 9.18
C LYS A 225 -5.48 8.32 9.91
N LEU A 226 -5.50 9.03 11.03
CA LEU A 226 -6.72 9.21 11.84
C LEU A 226 -7.60 10.32 11.22
N THR A 227 -8.60 9.91 10.47
CA THR A 227 -9.55 10.78 9.77
C THR A 227 -10.97 10.21 9.85
N PRO A 228 -12.03 11.04 9.78
CA PRO A 228 -13.42 10.60 9.96
C PRO A 228 -13.87 9.45 9.04
N ASN A 229 -13.28 9.34 7.85
CA ASN A 229 -13.59 8.26 6.93
C ASN A 229 -13.05 6.87 7.37
N ARG A 230 -12.17 6.81 8.38
CA ARG A 230 -11.67 5.56 8.95
C ARG A 230 -12.63 4.93 9.95
N LYS A 231 -13.55 5.72 10.49
CA LYS A 231 -14.58 5.24 11.44
C LYS A 231 -14.00 4.56 12.69
N THR A 232 -12.83 4.98 13.14
CA THR A 232 -12.15 4.42 14.32
C THR A 232 -13.00 4.54 15.60
N GLU A 233 -13.91 5.53 15.66
CA GLU A 233 -14.88 5.69 16.73
C GLU A 233 -15.78 4.47 16.94
N HIS A 234 -16.06 3.68 15.91
CA HIS A 234 -16.86 2.45 16.05
C HIS A 234 -16.12 1.36 16.83
N LEU A 235 -14.79 1.25 16.64
CA LEU A 235 -13.98 0.33 17.46
C LEU A 235 -13.94 0.77 18.92
N LEU A 236 -13.76 2.07 19.17
CA LEU A 236 -13.75 2.60 20.53
C LEU A 236 -15.11 2.41 21.21
N ALA A 237 -16.21 2.66 20.50
CA ALA A 237 -17.56 2.42 21.01
C ALA A 237 -17.78 0.91 21.35
N ALA A 238 -17.23 0.00 20.54
CA ALA A 238 -17.26 -1.43 20.85
C ALA A 238 -16.47 -1.75 22.13
N ALA A 239 -15.26 -1.19 22.28
CA ALA A 239 -14.45 -1.39 23.49
C ALA A 239 -15.14 -0.84 24.76
N VAL A 240 -15.75 0.35 24.67
CA VAL A 240 -16.57 0.91 25.77
C VAL A 240 -17.72 -0.03 26.11
N ALA A 241 -18.46 -0.54 25.11
CA ALA A 241 -19.59 -1.41 25.34
C ALA A 241 -19.20 -2.80 25.90
N MET A 242 -17.98 -3.27 25.61
CA MET A 242 -17.43 -4.51 26.20
C MET A 242 -17.13 -4.31 27.69
N ASN A 243 -16.64 -3.14 28.08
CA ASN A 243 -16.25 -2.82 29.45
C ASN A 243 -15.41 -3.93 30.13
N ASP A 244 -14.44 -4.47 29.38
CA ASP A 244 -13.65 -5.62 29.77
C ASP A 244 -12.20 -5.20 30.01
N PRO A 245 -11.67 -5.24 31.25
CA PRO A 245 -10.30 -4.82 31.55
C PRO A 245 -9.21 -5.72 30.96
N GLN A 246 -9.59 -6.86 30.39
CA GLN A 246 -8.67 -7.76 29.68
C GLN A 246 -8.64 -7.50 28.16
N VAL A 247 -9.40 -6.52 27.67
CA VAL A 247 -9.39 -6.12 26.26
C VAL A 247 -8.70 -4.78 26.11
N HIS A 248 -7.54 -4.77 25.49
CA HIS A 248 -6.76 -3.56 25.24
C HIS A 248 -6.83 -3.18 23.76
N VAL A 249 -6.84 -1.89 23.47
CA VAL A 249 -6.82 -1.34 22.10
C VAL A 249 -5.60 -0.47 21.91
N ILE A 250 -4.77 -0.78 20.92
CA ILE A 250 -3.64 0.04 20.48
C ILE A 250 -4.06 0.84 19.26
N VAL A 251 -4.08 2.18 19.38
CA VAL A 251 -4.41 3.10 18.29
C VAL A 251 -3.13 3.79 17.84
N VAL A 252 -2.68 3.46 16.62
CA VAL A 252 -1.44 3.99 16.04
C VAL A 252 -1.77 5.00 14.94
N GLY A 253 -1.11 6.15 14.94
CA GLY A 253 -1.22 7.13 13.88
C GLY A 253 -1.53 8.52 14.37
N ALA A 254 -1.66 9.42 13.41
CA ALA A 254 -2.02 10.81 13.58
C ALA A 254 -2.85 11.29 12.38
N GLY A 255 -3.48 12.44 12.47
CA GLY A 255 -4.23 12.97 11.35
C GLY A 255 -4.97 14.26 11.65
N ASP A 256 -6.30 14.23 11.57
CA ASP A 256 -7.15 15.37 11.86
C ASP A 256 -7.25 15.62 13.38
N ALA A 257 -6.78 16.77 13.82
CA ALA A 257 -6.68 17.08 15.27
C ALA A 257 -8.04 17.09 15.98
N GLU A 258 -9.09 17.56 15.31
CA GLU A 258 -10.45 17.56 15.89
C GLU A 258 -10.97 16.12 15.99
N TYR A 259 -10.71 15.31 14.97
CA TYR A 259 -11.10 13.90 15.01
C TYR A 259 -10.33 13.13 16.08
N GLU A 260 -9.01 13.33 16.21
CA GLU A 260 -8.23 12.73 17.29
C GLU A 260 -8.74 13.12 18.69
N ALA A 261 -9.09 14.39 18.89
CA ALA A 261 -9.68 14.85 20.15
C ALA A 261 -11.01 14.13 20.45
N ARG A 262 -11.86 13.97 19.44
CA ARG A 262 -13.13 13.20 19.60
C ARG A 262 -12.86 11.73 19.94
N LEU A 263 -11.87 11.09 19.30
CA LEU A 263 -11.52 9.71 19.63
C LEU A 263 -11.03 9.57 21.07
N ARG A 264 -10.20 10.49 21.54
CA ARG A 264 -9.74 10.49 22.94
C ARG A 264 -10.88 10.71 23.94
N THR A 265 -11.80 11.62 23.64
CA THR A 265 -13.01 11.82 24.44
C THR A 265 -13.90 10.57 24.45
N ALA A 266 -14.06 9.89 23.31
CA ALA A 266 -14.84 8.65 23.22
C ALA A 266 -14.22 7.49 24.04
N ALA A 267 -12.92 7.52 24.30
CA ALA A 267 -12.20 6.54 25.12
C ALA A 267 -11.92 7.03 26.54
N GLU A 268 -12.44 8.20 26.95
CA GLU A 268 -12.20 8.75 28.27
C GLU A 268 -12.66 7.80 29.37
N GLY A 269 -11.80 7.60 30.38
CA GLY A 269 -12.05 6.63 31.45
C GLY A 269 -11.66 5.18 31.13
N LEU A 270 -11.27 4.84 29.91
CA LEU A 270 -10.75 3.53 29.56
C LEU A 270 -9.21 3.50 29.61
N SER A 271 -8.64 2.98 30.69
CA SER A 271 -7.19 2.78 30.81
C SER A 271 -6.65 1.71 29.86
N THR A 272 -7.52 0.99 29.18
CA THR A 272 -7.17 -0.09 28.23
C THR A 272 -7.03 0.38 26.78
N VAL A 273 -7.24 1.68 26.51
CA VAL A 273 -7.05 2.28 25.17
C VAL A 273 -5.75 3.09 25.13
N HIS A 274 -4.83 2.68 24.25
CA HIS A 274 -3.49 3.24 24.15
C HIS A 274 -3.33 4.01 22.84
N PHE A 275 -3.36 5.35 22.89
CA PHE A 275 -3.04 6.21 21.74
C PHE A 275 -1.53 6.45 21.71
N VAL A 276 -0.84 5.83 20.75
CA VAL A 276 0.64 5.86 20.69
C VAL A 276 1.19 6.88 19.68
N GLY A 277 0.31 7.62 19.00
CA GLY A 277 0.70 8.62 18.00
C GLY A 277 1.30 8.03 16.73
N TRP A 278 1.93 8.89 15.94
CA TRP A 278 2.63 8.47 14.73
C TRP A 278 3.85 7.62 15.09
N GLN A 279 4.07 6.56 14.33
CA GLN A 279 5.19 5.63 14.51
C GLN A 279 5.95 5.48 13.20
N ASP A 280 7.25 5.29 13.30
CA ASP A 280 8.07 4.78 12.20
C ASP A 280 7.78 3.30 11.94
N LYS A 281 8.46 2.71 10.95
CA LYS A 281 8.29 1.31 10.58
C LYS A 281 8.47 0.36 11.75
N ASP A 282 9.57 0.50 12.47
CA ASP A 282 9.89 -0.37 13.60
C ASP A 282 8.82 -0.28 14.71
N GLY A 283 8.44 0.94 15.07
CA GLY A 283 7.36 1.20 16.02
C GLY A 283 6.02 0.64 15.55
N MET A 284 5.69 0.77 14.26
CA MET A 284 4.47 0.20 13.68
C MET A 284 4.44 -1.32 13.83
N TYR A 285 5.51 -2.02 13.41
CA TYR A 285 5.60 -3.47 13.51
C TYR A 285 5.62 -3.97 14.95
N ARG A 286 6.25 -3.25 15.88
CA ARG A 286 6.23 -3.58 17.32
C ARG A 286 4.82 -3.47 17.92
N ASN A 287 4.03 -2.46 17.51
CA ASN A 287 2.63 -2.34 17.93
C ASN A 287 1.76 -3.45 17.36
N MET A 288 1.94 -3.82 16.10
CA MET A 288 1.27 -4.96 15.49
C MET A 288 1.64 -6.27 16.18
N ALA A 289 2.94 -6.50 16.48
CA ALA A 289 3.41 -7.69 17.17
C ALA A 289 2.76 -7.86 18.57
N ALA A 290 2.42 -6.76 19.25
CA ALA A 290 1.77 -6.80 20.55
C ALA A 290 0.28 -7.17 20.50
N ALA A 291 -0.33 -7.18 19.31
CA ALA A 291 -1.76 -7.42 19.12
C ALA A 291 -2.09 -8.89 18.79
N ASP A 292 -3.35 -9.25 18.98
CA ASP A 292 -3.92 -10.56 18.66
C ASP A 292 -4.82 -10.49 17.41
N VAL A 293 -5.41 -9.32 17.14
CA VAL A 293 -6.29 -9.06 16.00
C VAL A 293 -6.18 -7.59 15.58
N ALA A 294 -6.41 -7.29 14.30
CA ALA A 294 -6.50 -5.92 13.83
C ALA A 294 -7.91 -5.59 13.32
N VAL A 295 -8.40 -4.39 13.63
CA VAL A 295 -9.75 -3.92 13.27
C VAL A 295 -9.66 -2.62 12.50
N PHE A 296 -10.28 -2.60 11.31
CA PHE A 296 -10.39 -1.40 10.48
C PHE A 296 -11.84 -1.24 10.02
N PRO A 297 -12.64 -0.41 10.70
CA PRO A 297 -14.08 -0.32 10.46
C PRO A 297 -14.47 0.19 9.08
N ALA A 298 -13.64 1.03 8.46
CA ALA A 298 -13.92 1.57 7.13
C ALA A 298 -12.64 2.03 6.42
N ALA A 299 -12.74 2.28 5.14
CA ALA A 299 -11.72 2.74 4.22
C ALA A 299 -10.46 1.86 4.15
N GLN A 300 -10.02 1.58 2.93
CA GLN A 300 -8.85 0.77 2.66
C GLN A 300 -7.55 1.40 3.20
N SER A 301 -6.62 0.56 3.64
CA SER A 301 -5.33 0.99 4.15
C SER A 301 -4.22 0.01 3.75
N VAL A 302 -3.07 0.53 3.39
CA VAL A 302 -1.85 -0.26 3.14
C VAL A 302 -1.38 -1.04 4.38
N ILE A 303 -1.84 -0.65 5.57
CA ILE A 303 -1.52 -1.32 6.84
C ILE A 303 -2.18 -2.70 6.94
N TRP A 304 -3.24 -2.97 6.17
CA TRP A 304 -3.89 -4.28 6.18
C TRP A 304 -2.92 -5.40 5.79
N GLN A 305 -2.16 -5.20 4.71
CA GLN A 305 -1.16 -6.16 4.26
C GLN A 305 -0.04 -6.35 5.30
N GLN A 306 0.39 -5.27 5.95
CA GLN A 306 1.39 -5.33 7.01
C GLN A 306 0.86 -6.10 8.24
N CYS A 307 -0.40 -5.91 8.63
CA CYS A 307 -1.04 -6.70 9.69
C CYS A 307 -1.08 -8.18 9.33
N ILE A 308 -1.49 -8.53 8.10
CA ILE A 308 -1.50 -9.91 7.61
C ILE A 308 -0.08 -10.49 7.65
N GLY A 309 0.95 -9.73 7.24
CA GLY A 309 2.36 -10.12 7.33
C GLY A 309 2.86 -10.34 8.75
N MET A 310 2.28 -9.64 9.71
CA MET A 310 2.53 -9.91 11.13
C MET A 310 1.78 -11.14 11.66
N GLY A 311 0.95 -11.78 10.83
CA GLY A 311 0.10 -12.91 11.24
C GLY A 311 -1.15 -12.48 12.00
N LEU A 312 -1.57 -11.22 11.89
CA LEU A 312 -2.80 -10.74 12.52
C LEU A 312 -4.01 -11.03 11.63
N PRO A 313 -5.02 -11.71 12.13
CA PRO A 313 -6.31 -11.76 11.46
C PRO A 313 -6.93 -10.35 11.47
N LEU A 314 -7.73 -10.06 10.42
CA LEU A 314 -8.38 -8.77 10.28
C LEU A 314 -9.88 -8.85 10.49
N ILE A 315 -10.46 -7.78 11.06
CA ILE A 315 -11.90 -7.52 11.04
C ILE A 315 -12.08 -6.25 10.21
N LEU A 316 -12.70 -6.38 9.05
CA LEU A 316 -12.87 -5.30 8.07
C LEU A 316 -14.35 -5.13 7.73
N CYS A 317 -14.70 -3.95 7.21
CA CYS A 317 -15.96 -3.76 6.52
C CYS A 317 -15.67 -3.62 5.02
N GLU A 318 -16.24 -4.49 4.21
CA GLU A 318 -16.01 -4.52 2.76
C GLU A 318 -16.58 -3.30 2.06
N ARG A 319 -17.69 -2.78 2.57
CA ARG A 319 -18.43 -1.69 1.95
C ARG A 319 -18.42 -0.46 2.84
N SER A 320 -18.04 0.67 2.28
CA SER A 320 -18.12 1.97 2.95
C SER A 320 -19.07 2.89 2.17
N GLU A 321 -20.04 3.53 2.84
CA GLU A 321 -20.85 4.60 2.24
C GLU A 321 -20.01 5.77 1.75
N ILE A 322 -18.81 5.94 2.29
CA ILE A 322 -17.90 7.04 1.94
C ILE A 322 -17.32 6.87 0.55
N THR A 323 -17.09 5.63 0.10
CA THR A 323 -16.60 5.33 -1.24
C THR A 323 -17.71 5.12 -2.27
N GLY A 324 -18.94 4.95 -1.81
CA GLY A 324 -20.25 5.08 -2.46
C GLY A 324 -20.53 4.30 -3.75
N MET A 325 -19.55 3.94 -4.55
CA MET A 325 -19.82 3.51 -5.93
C MET A 325 -19.45 2.05 -6.24
N HIS A 326 -18.48 1.46 -5.56
CA HIS A 326 -18.11 0.07 -5.78
C HIS A 326 -17.74 -0.61 -4.47
N PRO A 327 -18.24 -1.81 -4.19
CA PRO A 327 -17.78 -2.61 -3.07
C PRO A 327 -16.29 -2.90 -3.26
N GLN A 328 -15.49 -2.59 -2.24
CA GLN A 328 -14.09 -3.02 -2.21
C GLN A 328 -14.09 -4.47 -1.75
N THR A 329 -13.81 -5.38 -2.64
CA THR A 329 -13.64 -6.77 -2.25
C THR A 329 -12.28 -6.97 -1.59
N VAL A 330 -12.26 -7.75 -0.52
CA VAL A 330 -11.04 -8.14 0.19
C VAL A 330 -10.65 -9.59 -0.06
N ASP A 331 -11.40 -10.29 -0.91
CA ASP A 331 -11.22 -11.71 -1.20
C ASP A 331 -9.80 -12.04 -1.68
N TYR A 332 -9.18 -11.10 -2.42
CA TYR A 332 -7.81 -11.28 -2.89
C TYR A 332 -6.78 -11.41 -1.75
N MET A 333 -7.10 -10.93 -0.53
CA MET A 333 -6.28 -11.05 0.67
C MET A 333 -6.84 -12.05 1.70
N ASN A 334 -8.06 -12.56 1.50
CA ASN A 334 -8.70 -13.50 2.43
C ASN A 334 -8.55 -14.95 1.95
N ARG A 335 -7.32 -15.38 1.67
CA ARG A 335 -7.06 -16.68 1.03
C ARG A 335 -7.17 -17.89 1.95
N HIS A 336 -6.94 -17.68 3.24
CA HIS A 336 -6.92 -18.74 4.26
C HIS A 336 -7.81 -18.39 5.45
N ASP A 337 -8.98 -17.78 5.20
CA ASP A 337 -9.97 -17.40 6.22
C ASP A 337 -9.38 -16.49 7.32
N ASN A 338 -8.47 -15.60 6.91
CA ASN A 338 -7.74 -14.68 7.80
C ASN A 338 -8.45 -13.33 7.98
N ILE A 339 -9.55 -13.08 7.27
CA ILE A 339 -10.32 -11.83 7.36
C ILE A 339 -11.76 -12.15 7.72
N ILE A 340 -12.29 -11.44 8.71
CA ILE A 340 -13.71 -11.38 9.05
C ILE A 340 -14.27 -10.14 8.37
N VAL A 341 -15.24 -10.32 7.49
CA VAL A 341 -15.90 -9.23 6.78
C VAL A 341 -17.21 -8.90 7.45
N MET A 342 -17.36 -7.64 7.88
CA MET A 342 -18.59 -7.13 8.47
C MET A 342 -19.49 -6.54 7.39
N ASP A 343 -20.80 -6.71 7.56
CA ASP A 343 -21.79 -6.01 6.75
C ASP A 343 -21.84 -4.53 7.12
N TRP A 344 -21.95 -3.67 6.09
CA TRP A 344 -22.09 -2.24 6.35
C TRP A 344 -23.36 -1.93 7.12
N GLN A 345 -23.21 -1.22 8.23
CA GLN A 345 -24.28 -0.67 9.05
C GLN A 345 -23.92 0.78 9.46
N PRO A 346 -24.92 1.63 9.77
CA PRO A 346 -24.65 2.98 10.29
C PRO A 346 -23.77 2.99 11.55
N SER A 347 -23.87 1.91 12.36
CA SER A 347 -22.95 1.64 13.47
C SER A 347 -22.38 0.24 13.34
N LEU A 348 -21.06 0.13 13.24
CA LEU A 348 -20.34 -1.15 13.21
C LEU A 348 -19.97 -1.65 14.62
N ALA A 349 -20.14 -0.82 15.64
CA ALA A 349 -19.73 -1.16 17.01
C ALA A 349 -20.33 -2.48 17.53
N PRO A 350 -21.62 -2.81 17.28
CA PRO A 350 -22.20 -4.10 17.71
C PRO A 350 -21.51 -5.31 17.05
N GLN A 351 -21.25 -5.24 15.73
CA GLN A 351 -20.59 -6.33 15.01
C GLN A 351 -19.13 -6.47 15.46
N ILE A 352 -18.40 -5.34 15.60
CA ILE A 352 -17.01 -5.36 16.10
C ILE A 352 -16.98 -6.03 17.47
N ARG A 353 -17.85 -5.62 18.39
CA ARG A 353 -17.95 -6.20 19.72
C ARG A 353 -18.20 -7.71 19.65
N GLU A 354 -19.18 -8.16 18.88
CA GLU A 354 -19.54 -9.59 18.71
C GLU A 354 -18.32 -10.40 18.24
N HIS A 355 -17.61 -9.92 17.22
CA HIS A 355 -16.44 -10.61 16.69
C HIS A 355 -15.28 -10.63 17.70
N LEU A 356 -15.01 -9.53 18.39
CA LEU A 356 -13.96 -9.48 19.43
C LEU A 356 -14.26 -10.41 20.60
N GLU A 357 -15.50 -10.41 21.10
CA GLU A 357 -15.94 -11.33 22.16
C GLU A 357 -15.85 -12.79 21.73
N ARG A 358 -16.17 -13.11 20.46
CA ARG A 358 -16.05 -14.46 19.91
C ARG A 358 -14.58 -14.89 19.86
N LEU A 359 -13.70 -14.09 19.24
CA LEU A 359 -12.28 -14.42 19.10
C LEU A 359 -11.59 -14.53 20.49
N LYS A 360 -11.98 -13.70 21.44
CA LYS A 360 -11.45 -13.78 22.83
C LYS A 360 -11.89 -15.10 23.51
N ARG A 361 -13.13 -15.56 23.28
CA ARG A 361 -13.67 -16.80 23.87
C ARG A 361 -13.19 -18.06 23.18
N ASP A 362 -12.80 -17.96 21.91
CA ASP A 362 -12.33 -19.08 21.10
C ASP A 362 -10.88 -18.88 20.63
N PRO A 363 -9.89 -19.25 21.47
CA PRO A 363 -8.48 -19.15 21.11
C PRO A 363 -8.09 -20.09 19.96
N GLU A 364 -8.88 -21.10 19.63
CA GLU A 364 -8.60 -21.99 18.50
C GLU A 364 -8.98 -21.32 17.19
N GLU A 365 -10.14 -20.67 17.13
CA GLU A 365 -10.51 -19.84 15.99
C GLU A 365 -9.46 -18.72 15.76
N LEU A 366 -9.04 -18.03 16.81
CA LEU A 366 -8.03 -16.98 16.72
C LEU A 366 -6.70 -17.53 16.14
N ARG A 367 -6.20 -18.65 16.67
CA ARG A 367 -4.98 -19.30 16.17
C ARG A 367 -5.09 -19.74 14.73
N ARG A 368 -6.22 -20.33 14.34
CA ARG A 368 -6.49 -20.76 12.96
C ARG A 368 -6.44 -19.57 11.99
N ARG A 369 -7.10 -18.46 12.34
CA ARG A 369 -7.11 -17.25 11.52
C ARG A 369 -5.73 -16.58 11.46
N SER A 370 -4.98 -16.58 12.56
CA SER A 370 -3.61 -16.07 12.60
C SER A 370 -2.66 -16.91 11.72
N ALA A 371 -2.80 -18.23 11.76
CA ALA A 371 -2.07 -19.12 10.84
C ALA A 371 -2.47 -18.85 9.37
N GLY A 372 -3.76 -18.64 9.11
CA GLY A 372 -4.26 -18.24 7.79
C GLY A 372 -3.67 -16.90 7.31
N ALA A 373 -3.52 -15.91 8.20
CA ALA A 373 -2.87 -14.66 7.88
C ALA A 373 -1.38 -14.86 7.50
N THR A 374 -0.67 -15.69 8.27
CA THR A 374 0.73 -16.03 7.98
C THR A 374 0.87 -16.70 6.61
N LEU A 375 0.05 -17.71 6.31
CA LEU A 375 0.05 -18.40 5.02
C LEU A 375 -0.28 -17.44 3.86
N THR A 376 -1.31 -16.60 4.02
CA THR A 376 -1.67 -15.59 3.01
C THR A 376 -0.50 -14.65 2.73
N ALA A 377 0.21 -14.23 3.78
CA ALA A 377 1.37 -13.34 3.63
C ALA A 377 2.51 -14.04 2.87
N GLU A 378 2.89 -15.25 3.27
CA GLU A 378 3.98 -16.02 2.67
C GLU A 378 3.72 -16.39 1.21
N GLU A 379 2.48 -16.73 0.87
CA GLU A 379 2.12 -17.17 -0.47
C GLU A 379 1.84 -16.01 -1.44
N TYR A 380 1.42 -14.85 -0.91
CA TYR A 380 0.85 -13.83 -1.80
C TYR A 380 1.30 -12.38 -1.51
N LEU A 381 1.55 -12.00 -0.23
CA LEU A 381 1.82 -10.61 0.13
C LEU A 381 3.29 -10.32 0.43
N ASP A 382 4.18 -11.31 0.44
CA ASP A 382 5.60 -11.06 0.63
C ASP A 382 6.15 -10.19 -0.52
N TRP A 383 6.87 -9.14 -0.20
CA TRP A 383 7.54 -8.32 -1.19
C TRP A 383 8.45 -9.12 -2.11
N GLU A 384 9.06 -10.23 -1.64
CA GLU A 384 9.83 -11.13 -2.51
C GLU A 384 8.95 -11.72 -3.63
N ARG A 385 7.71 -12.14 -3.32
CA ARG A 385 6.75 -12.65 -4.30
C ARG A 385 6.27 -11.57 -5.26
N VAL A 386 5.99 -10.38 -4.73
CA VAL A 386 5.58 -9.23 -5.55
C VAL A 386 6.68 -8.90 -6.56
N VAL A 387 7.93 -8.88 -6.14
CA VAL A 387 9.09 -8.66 -7.00
C VAL A 387 9.24 -9.79 -8.02
N ASP A 388 9.11 -11.06 -7.64
CA ASP A 388 9.15 -12.20 -8.56
C ASP A 388 8.11 -12.03 -9.69
N THR A 389 6.88 -11.64 -9.34
CA THR A 389 5.82 -11.38 -10.32
C THR A 389 6.22 -10.30 -11.32
N THR A 390 6.79 -9.19 -10.86
CA THR A 390 7.21 -8.09 -11.75
C THR A 390 8.39 -8.45 -12.64
N LEU A 391 9.25 -9.38 -12.22
CA LEU A 391 10.42 -9.85 -12.96
C LEU A 391 10.13 -11.07 -13.86
N SER A 392 8.96 -11.69 -13.72
CA SER A 392 8.60 -12.92 -14.48
C SER A 392 8.58 -12.76 -16.00
N HIS A 393 8.53 -11.52 -16.49
CA HIS A 393 8.55 -11.18 -17.93
C HIS A 393 9.96 -11.08 -18.50
N LEU A 394 10.98 -11.12 -17.66
CA LEU A 394 12.38 -11.08 -18.07
C LEU A 394 12.93 -12.49 -18.23
N PRO A 395 13.93 -12.70 -19.09
CA PRO A 395 14.64 -13.96 -19.11
C PRO A 395 15.24 -14.26 -17.73
N PRO A 396 15.36 -15.55 -17.35
CA PRO A 396 15.96 -15.94 -16.08
C PRO A 396 17.29 -15.23 -15.86
N ASP A 397 17.52 -14.73 -14.66
CA ASP A 397 18.79 -14.08 -14.33
C ASP A 397 19.87 -15.15 -14.25
N PRO A 398 20.91 -15.12 -15.10
CA PRO A 398 21.97 -16.13 -15.11
C PRO A 398 22.72 -16.20 -13.77
N LEU A 399 22.59 -15.20 -12.89
CA LEU A 399 23.20 -15.20 -11.54
C LEU A 399 22.41 -16.02 -10.52
N ILE A 400 21.15 -16.40 -10.80
CA ILE A 400 20.29 -17.19 -9.88
C ILE A 400 20.40 -18.69 -10.15
N GLU A 401 20.84 -19.13 -11.33
CA GLU A 401 20.97 -20.54 -11.68
C GLU A 401 22.13 -21.27 -10.96
N ASP A 402 23.10 -20.57 -10.41
CA ASP A 402 24.29 -21.16 -9.77
C ASP A 402 24.15 -21.48 -8.28
N GLY A 403 22.94 -21.47 -7.71
CA GLY A 403 22.65 -22.10 -6.40
C GLY A 403 23.51 -21.63 -5.21
N GLN A 404 24.11 -20.46 -5.26
CA GLN A 404 24.86 -19.89 -4.13
C GLN A 404 24.02 -18.82 -3.43
N THR A 405 23.23 -19.28 -2.46
CA THR A 405 22.73 -18.44 -1.37
C THR A 405 23.94 -17.92 -0.59
N LEU A 406 24.16 -16.62 -0.62
CA LEU A 406 25.10 -15.94 0.26
C LEU A 406 24.49 -15.72 1.65
#